data_97d1c4189ccd34964d4a284896bf8f30
#
_entry.id   97d1c4189ccd34964d4a284896bf8f30
#
_cell.length_a   1.000
_cell.length_b   1.000
_cell.length_c   1.000
_cell.angle_alpha   90.00
_cell.angle_beta   90.00
_cell.angle_gamma   90.00
#
_symmetry.space_group_name_H-M   'P 1'
#
loop_
_entity.id
_entity.type
_entity.pdbx_description
1 polymer ?
#
loop_
_entity_poly.entity_id
_entity_poly.type
_entity_poly.pdbx_seq_one_letter_code
_entity_poly.pdbx_strand_id
1 'polypeptide(L)'
;MTIYVDHTHLGRHVTGLERITLELFSPAALAPLDIIPVTAQGTGHMVTAQTFGLPLRLLQSSSILLCPGFPPSPLLRPFAARVIPYIHDIFLLSRRADLNRRARLYMAEPFKLAVRSYPRFFVNSADTKCKLAAHCRSDAEITLYRPPVRNVFNLVPAGRANRTTKDPALRLVALGTVEPRKNFVAAAKILAALRERGFEGATLDIVGRRGWGDDWRILETCPGVILHGYQPAERVNQILQDADAFICTSHEEGLGLPLLEAQYAGLPIIAPDDAIFREVLDQSGIFINSIDPASSASRIAEALSASEWRDSFVARGTQNLTRWNALAASDRNAVINLVAQIARQRTPMTPVPAQLGRDDRSITF
;
A
#
# COMPACT_ATOMS: atom_id res chain seq x y z
N MET A 1 23.56 -18.71 -1.52
CA MET A 1 23.15 -17.55 -2.30
C MET A 1 22.59 -16.49 -1.36
N THR A 2 22.86 -15.20 -1.61
CA THR A 2 22.50 -14.10 -0.70
C THR A 2 21.32 -13.31 -1.26
N ILE A 3 20.29 -13.07 -0.43
CA ILE A 3 19.13 -12.22 -0.78
C ILE A 3 19.27 -10.92 0.00
N TYR A 4 19.54 -9.83 -0.70
CA TYR A 4 19.58 -8.50 -0.13
C TYR A 4 18.20 -7.83 -0.21
N VAL A 5 17.86 -7.05 0.80
CA VAL A 5 16.64 -6.21 0.82
C VAL A 5 17.04 -4.77 1.08
N ASP A 6 16.59 -3.86 0.23
CA ASP A 6 16.84 -2.42 0.39
C ASP A 6 15.98 -1.83 1.51
N HIS A 7 16.54 -1.68 2.69
CA HIS A 7 15.96 -0.98 3.84
C HIS A 7 16.59 0.40 4.07
N THR A 8 17.30 0.95 3.09
CA THR A 8 18.05 2.20 3.25
C THR A 8 17.16 3.43 3.49
N HIS A 9 15.88 3.34 3.14
CA HIS A 9 14.90 4.42 3.32
C HIS A 9 14.21 4.40 4.71
N LEU A 10 14.40 3.36 5.51
CA LEU A 10 13.77 3.23 6.82
C LEU A 10 14.37 4.18 7.87
N GLY A 11 13.59 4.48 8.91
CA GLY A 11 14.04 5.26 10.08
C GLY A 11 13.96 6.78 9.89
N ARG A 12 13.25 7.27 8.89
CA ARG A 12 13.08 8.70 8.64
C ARG A 12 11.80 9.27 9.26
N HIS A 13 10.68 8.71 8.93
CA HIS A 13 9.37 8.92 9.52
C HIS A 13 8.53 7.74 9.09
N VAL A 14 7.77 7.16 10.00
CA VAL A 14 6.88 6.03 9.68
C VAL A 14 5.82 6.52 8.70
N THR A 15 6.03 6.25 7.44
CA THR A 15 5.09 6.48 6.34
C THR A 15 4.48 5.15 5.93
N GLY A 16 3.43 5.18 5.12
CA GLY A 16 2.84 3.95 4.57
C GLY A 16 3.87 3.09 3.84
N LEU A 17 4.83 3.71 3.15
CA LEU A 17 5.91 3.03 2.44
C LEU A 17 6.86 2.29 3.38
N GLU A 18 7.33 2.94 4.47
CA GLU A 18 8.19 2.30 5.48
C GLU A 18 7.48 1.15 6.16
N ARG A 19 6.20 1.35 6.50
CA ARG A 19 5.38 0.33 7.13
C ARG A 19 5.21 -0.91 6.22
N ILE A 20 4.85 -0.74 4.97
CA ILE A 20 4.75 -1.84 3.99
C ILE A 20 6.09 -2.56 3.86
N THR A 21 7.19 -1.81 3.81
CA THR A 21 8.53 -2.41 3.75
C THR A 21 8.80 -3.31 4.96
N LEU A 22 8.48 -2.87 6.16
CA LEU A 22 8.69 -3.68 7.37
C LEU A 22 7.73 -4.88 7.43
N GLU A 23 6.48 -4.71 7.03
CA GLU A 23 5.47 -5.77 7.05
C GLU A 23 5.72 -6.89 6.03
N LEU A 24 6.24 -6.56 4.83
CA LEU A 24 6.41 -7.52 3.74
C LEU A 24 7.85 -8.00 3.56
N PHE A 25 8.84 -7.17 3.89
CA PHE A 25 10.23 -7.41 3.54
C PHE A 25 11.17 -7.51 4.74
N SER A 26 10.64 -7.64 5.97
CA SER A 26 11.44 -8.00 7.14
C SER A 26 11.87 -9.48 7.10
N PRO A 27 12.92 -9.85 7.85
CA PRO A 27 13.34 -11.26 7.97
C PRO A 27 12.20 -12.19 8.40
N ALA A 28 11.36 -11.75 9.34
CA ALA A 28 10.19 -12.51 9.79
C ALA A 28 9.12 -12.67 8.70
N ALA A 29 8.89 -11.62 7.90
CA ALA A 29 7.91 -11.64 6.82
C ALA A 29 8.31 -12.58 5.68
N LEU A 30 9.61 -12.64 5.35
CA LEU A 30 10.15 -13.46 4.26
C LEU A 30 10.65 -14.84 4.71
N ALA A 31 10.52 -15.20 5.99
CA ALA A 31 10.88 -16.55 6.45
C ALA A 31 10.13 -17.64 5.62
N PRO A 32 10.78 -18.74 5.21
CA PRO A 32 12.10 -19.21 5.63
C PRO A 32 13.29 -18.72 4.79
N LEU A 33 13.12 -17.68 3.95
CA LEU A 33 14.26 -17.14 3.19
C LEU A 33 15.23 -16.43 4.14
N ASP A 34 16.51 -16.70 3.97
CA ASP A 34 17.58 -15.98 4.68
C ASP A 34 17.90 -14.69 3.91
N ILE A 35 17.51 -13.54 4.47
CA ILE A 35 17.68 -12.23 3.86
C ILE A 35 18.64 -11.35 4.66
N ILE A 36 19.35 -10.48 3.96
CA ILE A 36 20.23 -9.47 4.54
C ILE A 36 19.65 -8.09 4.27
N PRO A 37 19.10 -7.40 5.29
CA PRO A 37 18.65 -6.02 5.16
C PRO A 37 19.84 -5.07 4.94
N VAL A 38 19.75 -4.19 3.96
CA VAL A 38 20.74 -3.12 3.73
C VAL A 38 20.17 -1.82 4.24
N THR A 39 20.70 -1.31 5.35
CA THR A 39 20.25 -0.10 6.01
C THR A 39 21.16 1.10 5.73
N ALA A 40 20.67 2.31 5.99
CA ALA A 40 21.45 3.54 5.89
C ALA A 40 21.09 4.52 7.03
N GLN A 41 22.07 5.32 7.45
CA GLN A 41 21.88 6.37 8.44
C GLN A 41 21.82 7.74 7.72
N GLY A 42 20.65 8.37 7.72
CA GLY A 42 20.42 9.67 7.09
C GLY A 42 20.40 9.67 5.55
N THR A 43 20.04 10.81 4.97
CA THR A 43 19.75 10.96 3.53
C THR A 43 20.98 10.74 2.65
N GLY A 44 22.13 11.30 3.03
CA GLY A 44 23.35 11.19 2.23
C GLY A 44 23.81 9.72 2.12
N HIS A 45 23.84 9.01 3.25
CA HIS A 45 24.18 7.58 3.26
C HIS A 45 23.17 6.73 2.48
N MET A 46 21.86 7.05 2.57
CA MET A 46 20.86 6.37 1.75
C MET A 46 21.14 6.53 0.26
N VAL A 47 21.37 7.75 -0.21
CA VAL A 47 21.64 8.03 -1.64
C VAL A 47 22.90 7.31 -2.11
N THR A 48 23.99 7.33 -1.33
CA THR A 48 25.23 6.63 -1.68
C THR A 48 25.07 5.11 -1.65
N ALA A 49 24.34 4.58 -0.66
CA ALA A 49 24.06 3.15 -0.57
C ALA A 49 23.22 2.66 -1.76
N GLN A 50 22.15 3.39 -2.12
CA GLN A 50 21.30 3.04 -3.27
C GLN A 50 22.03 3.20 -4.61
N THR A 51 22.87 4.24 -4.75
CA THR A 51 23.57 4.50 -6.01
C THR A 51 24.73 3.54 -6.25
N PHE A 52 25.55 3.29 -5.26
CA PHE A 52 26.79 2.51 -5.40
C PHE A 52 26.80 1.24 -4.54
N GLY A 53 26.35 1.31 -3.30
CA GLY A 53 26.43 0.19 -2.35
C GLY A 53 25.61 -1.03 -2.78
N LEU A 54 24.39 -0.87 -3.27
CA LEU A 54 23.56 -1.98 -3.76
C LEU A 54 24.11 -2.59 -5.06
N PRO A 55 24.53 -1.81 -6.09
CA PRO A 55 25.19 -2.38 -7.26
C PRO A 55 26.45 -3.19 -6.94
N LEU A 56 27.31 -2.70 -6.03
CA LEU A 56 28.52 -3.41 -5.62
C LEU A 56 28.22 -4.79 -4.99
N ARG A 57 27.14 -4.91 -4.20
CA ARG A 57 26.71 -6.21 -3.63
C ARG A 57 26.27 -7.21 -4.70
N LEU A 58 25.77 -6.72 -5.84
CA LEU A 58 25.34 -7.55 -6.96
C LEU A 58 26.49 -7.98 -7.89
N LEU A 59 27.73 -7.51 -7.67
CA LEU A 59 28.89 -8.04 -8.38
C LEU A 59 29.10 -9.52 -8.06
N GLN A 60 28.67 -10.00 -6.89
CA GLN A 60 28.61 -11.44 -6.61
C GLN A 60 27.50 -12.07 -7.44
N SER A 61 27.83 -13.03 -8.28
CA SER A 61 26.95 -13.62 -9.30
C SER A 61 25.71 -14.32 -8.74
N SER A 62 25.75 -14.76 -7.49
CA SER A 62 24.68 -15.54 -6.82
C SER A 62 23.73 -14.70 -5.96
N SER A 63 23.81 -13.34 -5.96
CA SER A 63 22.98 -12.50 -5.13
C SER A 63 21.73 -11.98 -5.86
N ILE A 64 20.61 -11.80 -5.11
CA ILE A 64 19.36 -11.15 -5.53
C ILE A 64 19.16 -9.90 -4.69
N LEU A 65 18.47 -8.90 -5.23
CA LEU A 65 18.10 -7.68 -4.52
C LEU A 65 16.58 -7.44 -4.63
N LEU A 66 15.92 -7.29 -3.49
CA LEU A 66 14.54 -6.82 -3.39
C LEU A 66 14.55 -5.33 -3.06
N CYS A 67 13.82 -4.52 -3.83
CA CYS A 67 13.72 -3.07 -3.67
C CYS A 67 12.29 -2.66 -3.30
N PRO A 68 11.92 -2.63 -2.00
CA PRO A 68 10.55 -2.33 -1.57
C PRO A 68 10.21 -0.84 -1.51
N GLY A 69 11.20 0.05 -1.55
CA GLY A 69 11.01 1.48 -1.29
C GLY A 69 11.04 2.34 -2.54
N PHE A 70 12.20 2.89 -2.83
CA PHE A 70 12.40 3.81 -3.96
C PHE A 70 12.65 3.06 -5.28
N PRO A 71 12.46 3.73 -6.44
CA PRO A 71 12.87 3.20 -7.72
C PRO A 71 14.35 2.79 -7.70
N PRO A 72 14.70 1.60 -8.23
CA PRO A 72 16.08 1.15 -8.28
C PRO A 72 16.99 2.13 -9.02
N SER A 73 18.21 2.32 -8.51
CA SER A 73 19.23 3.14 -9.18
C SER A 73 19.48 2.65 -10.63
N PRO A 74 19.67 3.55 -11.60
CA PRO A 74 20.05 3.19 -12.97
C PRO A 74 21.29 2.29 -13.06
N LEU A 75 22.22 2.36 -12.09
CA LEU A 75 23.40 1.51 -12.02
C LEU A 75 23.09 0.03 -11.69
N LEU A 76 21.87 -0.27 -11.25
CA LEU A 76 21.39 -1.64 -11.06
C LEU A 76 20.92 -2.30 -12.37
N ARG A 77 20.77 -1.55 -13.44
CA ARG A 77 20.27 -2.04 -14.73
C ARG A 77 21.07 -3.22 -15.31
N PRO A 78 22.41 -3.29 -15.24
CA PRO A 78 23.17 -4.47 -15.69
C PRO A 78 22.78 -5.75 -14.93
N PHE A 79 22.20 -5.62 -13.75
CA PHE A 79 21.77 -6.71 -12.87
C PHE A 79 20.25 -6.92 -12.90
N ALA A 80 19.51 -6.35 -13.87
CA ALA A 80 18.05 -6.33 -13.91
C ALA A 80 17.40 -7.70 -13.68
N ALA A 81 17.99 -8.79 -14.18
CA ALA A 81 17.49 -10.14 -13.97
C ALA A 81 17.56 -10.64 -12.51
N ARG A 82 18.22 -9.90 -11.60
CA ARG A 82 18.45 -10.22 -10.18
C ARG A 82 17.89 -9.15 -9.23
N VAL A 83 17.25 -8.13 -9.77
CA VAL A 83 16.64 -7.04 -8.99
C VAL A 83 15.13 -7.11 -9.18
N ILE A 84 14.41 -7.14 -8.08
CA ILE A 84 12.94 -7.20 -8.08
C ILE A 84 12.40 -5.96 -7.34
N PRO A 85 11.95 -4.93 -8.06
CA PRO A 85 11.27 -3.79 -7.46
C PRO A 85 9.87 -4.17 -6.97
N TYR A 86 9.45 -3.57 -5.86
CA TYR A 86 8.08 -3.56 -5.39
C TYR A 86 7.43 -2.22 -5.74
N ILE A 87 6.33 -2.27 -6.45
CA ILE A 87 5.64 -1.09 -6.95
C ILE A 87 4.38 -0.85 -6.13
N HIS A 88 4.34 0.29 -5.43
CA HIS A 88 3.22 0.70 -4.57
C HIS A 88 2.07 1.31 -5.38
N ASP A 89 2.40 2.06 -6.42
CA ASP A 89 1.49 2.72 -7.36
C ASP A 89 2.25 3.13 -8.62
N ILE A 90 1.54 3.66 -9.60
CA ILE A 90 2.14 4.22 -10.82
C ILE A 90 2.05 5.75 -10.88
N PHE A 91 1.80 6.42 -9.75
CA PHE A 91 1.63 7.86 -9.64
C PHE A 91 2.77 8.65 -10.33
N LEU A 92 4.01 8.17 -10.20
CA LEU A 92 5.17 8.78 -10.87
C LEU A 92 5.09 8.79 -12.41
N LEU A 93 4.23 7.95 -13.00
CA LEU A 93 3.96 7.92 -14.44
C LEU A 93 2.64 8.59 -14.80
N SER A 94 1.55 8.27 -14.07
CA SER A 94 0.19 8.70 -14.37
C SER A 94 -0.04 10.18 -14.11
N ARG A 95 0.56 10.73 -13.05
CA ARG A 95 0.37 12.12 -12.60
C ARG A 95 1.65 12.93 -12.59
N ARG A 96 2.44 12.76 -13.62
CA ARG A 96 3.74 13.43 -13.77
C ARG A 96 3.64 14.97 -13.72
N ALA A 97 2.52 15.54 -14.14
CA ALA A 97 2.29 16.98 -14.10
C ALA A 97 2.25 17.53 -12.66
N ASP A 98 1.78 16.73 -11.70
CA ASP A 98 1.65 17.09 -10.29
C ASP A 98 3.00 17.06 -9.54
N LEU A 99 4.06 16.52 -10.16
CA LEU A 99 5.38 16.41 -9.57
C LEU A 99 6.19 17.70 -9.74
N ASN A 100 6.88 18.14 -8.68
CA ASN A 100 7.88 19.19 -8.79
C ASN A 100 9.08 18.73 -9.64
N ARG A 101 9.90 19.69 -10.10
CA ARG A 101 11.05 19.41 -11.00
C ARG A 101 12.04 18.39 -10.42
N ARG A 102 12.30 18.43 -9.09
CA ARG A 102 13.20 17.50 -8.41
C ARG A 102 12.63 16.09 -8.38
N ALA A 103 11.38 15.92 -7.96
CA ALA A 103 10.72 14.62 -7.94
C ALA A 103 10.62 14.02 -9.36
N ARG A 104 10.37 14.87 -10.38
CA ARG A 104 10.32 14.44 -11.78
C ARG A 104 11.66 13.87 -12.25
N LEU A 105 12.78 14.54 -11.92
CA LEU A 105 14.12 14.11 -12.35
C LEU A 105 14.64 12.91 -11.51
N TYR A 106 14.50 12.97 -10.17
CA TYR A 106 15.13 12.00 -9.27
C TYR A 106 14.27 10.78 -8.96
N MET A 107 12.95 10.83 -9.22
CA MET A 107 12.05 9.71 -8.96
C MET A 107 11.35 9.23 -10.23
N ALA A 108 10.71 10.11 -11.01
CA ALA A 108 9.90 9.68 -12.15
C ALA A 108 10.75 9.11 -13.30
N GLU A 109 11.91 9.71 -13.63
CA GLU A 109 12.77 9.18 -14.69
C GLU A 109 13.44 7.85 -14.33
N PRO A 110 14.03 7.67 -13.13
CA PRO A 110 14.51 6.36 -12.70
C PRO A 110 13.39 5.31 -12.65
N PHE A 111 12.20 5.68 -12.20
CA PHE A 111 11.05 4.79 -12.16
C PHE A 111 10.63 4.33 -13.56
N LYS A 112 10.49 5.27 -14.51
CA LYS A 112 10.20 4.97 -15.91
C LYS A 112 11.23 4.04 -16.54
N LEU A 113 12.52 4.28 -16.25
CA LEU A 113 13.61 3.44 -16.72
C LEU A 113 13.52 2.03 -16.11
N ALA A 114 13.26 1.93 -14.81
CA ALA A 114 13.12 0.67 -14.12
C ALA A 114 11.96 -0.16 -14.71
N VAL A 115 10.77 0.43 -14.83
CA VAL A 115 9.57 -0.24 -15.37
C VAL A 115 9.84 -0.84 -16.76
N ARG A 116 10.59 -0.16 -17.61
CA ARG A 116 10.94 -0.62 -18.96
C ARG A 116 12.09 -1.63 -19.02
N SER A 117 12.89 -1.73 -17.96
CA SER A 117 14.15 -2.48 -18.00
C SER A 117 14.09 -3.78 -17.21
N TYR A 118 13.33 -3.82 -16.13
CA TYR A 118 13.31 -5.00 -15.23
C TYR A 118 12.33 -6.07 -15.75
N PRO A 119 12.71 -7.35 -15.65
CA PRO A 119 11.85 -8.46 -16.09
C PRO A 119 10.87 -8.92 -15.00
N ARG A 120 11.04 -8.48 -13.73
CA ARG A 120 10.20 -8.94 -12.61
C ARG A 120 9.85 -7.80 -11.69
N PHE A 121 8.60 -7.83 -11.20
CA PHE A 121 8.05 -6.85 -10.25
C PHE A 121 7.17 -7.53 -9.23
N PHE A 122 7.16 -6.98 -8.01
CA PHE A 122 6.10 -7.21 -7.05
C PHE A 122 5.18 -5.98 -7.00
N VAL A 123 3.90 -6.20 -6.77
CA VAL A 123 2.89 -5.13 -6.69
C VAL A 123 1.90 -5.41 -5.56
N ASN A 124 1.32 -4.35 -5.01
CA ASN A 124 0.41 -4.42 -3.87
C ASN A 124 -1.06 -4.73 -4.22
N SER A 125 -1.46 -4.62 -5.48
CA SER A 125 -2.86 -4.78 -5.91
C SER A 125 -2.96 -5.26 -7.36
N ALA A 126 -4.10 -5.84 -7.72
CA ALA A 126 -4.39 -6.22 -9.10
C ALA A 126 -4.56 -4.98 -9.99
N ASP A 127 -5.10 -3.89 -9.46
CA ASP A 127 -5.19 -2.61 -10.15
C ASP A 127 -3.80 -2.07 -10.50
N THR A 128 -2.86 -2.03 -9.52
CA THR A 128 -1.47 -1.66 -9.78
C THR A 128 -0.81 -2.59 -10.79
N LYS A 129 -1.07 -3.90 -10.71
CA LYS A 129 -0.58 -4.89 -11.69
C LYS A 129 -1.05 -4.56 -13.11
N CYS A 130 -2.35 -4.30 -13.28
CA CYS A 130 -2.94 -3.98 -14.58
C CYS A 130 -2.35 -2.68 -15.16
N LYS A 131 -2.30 -1.63 -14.36
CA LYS A 131 -1.74 -0.34 -14.74
C LYS A 131 -0.24 -0.43 -15.08
N LEU A 132 0.54 -1.16 -14.27
CA LEU A 132 1.97 -1.34 -14.48
C LEU A 132 2.27 -2.11 -15.77
N ALA A 133 1.48 -3.14 -16.07
CA ALA A 133 1.64 -3.97 -17.27
C ALA A 133 1.60 -3.16 -18.58
N ALA A 134 0.81 -2.06 -18.62
CA ALA A 134 0.76 -1.17 -19.77
C ALA A 134 2.07 -0.39 -20.03
N HIS A 135 2.98 -0.34 -19.08
CA HIS A 135 4.23 0.40 -19.15
C HIS A 135 5.49 -0.47 -19.17
N CYS A 136 5.35 -1.74 -18.79
CA CYS A 136 6.44 -2.71 -18.76
C CYS A 136 6.77 -3.26 -20.15
N ARG A 137 7.88 -3.98 -20.23
CA ARG A 137 8.19 -4.86 -21.36
C ARG A 137 7.17 -6.01 -21.41
N SER A 138 6.90 -6.53 -22.61
CA SER A 138 5.84 -7.54 -22.84
C SER A 138 6.08 -8.88 -22.13
N ASP A 139 7.32 -9.21 -21.79
CA ASP A 139 7.74 -10.43 -21.08
C ASP A 139 7.96 -10.21 -19.58
N ALA A 140 7.53 -9.08 -19.03
CA ALA A 140 7.66 -8.80 -17.62
C ALA A 140 6.71 -9.68 -16.77
N GLU A 141 7.28 -10.32 -15.75
CA GLU A 141 6.54 -11.08 -14.75
C GLU A 141 6.14 -10.15 -13.60
N ILE A 142 4.83 -9.96 -13.39
CA ILE A 142 4.31 -9.11 -12.32
C ILE A 142 3.54 -9.97 -11.32
N THR A 143 4.09 -10.12 -10.12
CA THR A 143 3.55 -10.97 -9.05
C THR A 143 2.89 -10.11 -7.98
N LEU A 144 1.69 -10.50 -7.57
CA LEU A 144 0.99 -9.86 -6.45
C LEU A 144 1.70 -10.17 -5.12
N TYR A 145 1.84 -9.15 -4.30
CA TYR A 145 2.35 -9.24 -2.95
C TYR A 145 1.63 -8.22 -2.06
N ARG A 146 0.38 -8.52 -1.73
CA ARG A 146 -0.47 -7.67 -0.91
C ARG A 146 0.02 -7.64 0.54
N PRO A 147 0.08 -6.46 1.18
CA PRO A 147 0.32 -6.39 2.61
C PRO A 147 -0.90 -6.93 3.38
N PRO A 148 -0.67 -7.69 4.45
CA PRO A 148 -1.74 -8.03 5.38
C PRO A 148 -2.21 -6.76 6.08
N VAL A 149 -3.49 -6.70 6.43
CA VAL A 149 -4.01 -5.60 7.24
C VAL A 149 -4.06 -6.01 8.70
N ARG A 150 -3.63 -5.11 9.58
CA ARG A 150 -3.60 -5.30 11.03
C ARG A 150 -4.40 -4.20 11.71
N ASN A 151 -4.93 -4.50 12.87
CA ASN A 151 -5.60 -3.52 13.72
C ASN A 151 -4.57 -2.63 14.44
N VAL A 152 -3.98 -1.68 13.70
CA VAL A 152 -2.89 -0.82 14.20
C VAL A 152 -3.35 0.26 15.18
N PHE A 153 -4.64 0.52 15.20
CA PHE A 153 -5.24 1.51 16.09
C PHE A 153 -5.98 0.87 17.27
N ASN A 154 -5.91 -0.45 17.46
CA ASN A 154 -6.64 -1.18 18.49
C ASN A 154 -8.15 -0.88 18.49
N LEU A 155 -8.76 -0.84 17.32
CA LEU A 155 -10.16 -0.52 17.12
C LEU A 155 -11.07 -1.69 17.52
N VAL A 156 -12.26 -1.38 18.04
CA VAL A 156 -13.23 -2.39 18.49
C VAL A 156 -14.62 -2.03 17.93
N PRO A 157 -15.31 -2.94 17.23
CA PRO A 157 -16.64 -2.67 16.67
C PRO A 157 -17.74 -2.47 17.72
N ALA A 158 -17.58 -3.05 18.91
CA ALA A 158 -18.64 -3.25 19.90
C ALA A 158 -19.24 -1.96 20.52
N GLY A 159 -18.56 -0.82 20.44
CA GLY A 159 -19.10 0.43 21.00
C GLY A 159 -20.17 1.15 20.15
N ARG A 160 -20.47 0.64 18.93
CA ARG A 160 -21.29 1.33 17.94
C ARG A 160 -22.74 0.85 17.84
N ALA A 161 -23.03 -0.39 18.23
CA ALA A 161 -24.37 -0.97 18.18
C ALA A 161 -25.41 -0.19 18.97
N ASN A 162 -24.99 0.59 19.98
CA ASN A 162 -25.87 1.31 20.90
C ASN A 162 -26.12 2.79 20.53
N ARG A 163 -25.53 3.33 19.43
CA ARG A 163 -25.91 4.66 18.97
C ARG A 163 -27.25 4.59 18.26
N THR A 164 -28.25 5.24 18.81
CA THR A 164 -29.58 5.32 18.20
C THR A 164 -29.51 6.14 16.91
N THR A 165 -30.21 5.65 15.87
CA THR A 165 -30.35 6.31 14.54
C THR A 165 -31.02 7.69 14.57
N LYS A 166 -31.41 8.18 15.75
CA LYS A 166 -32.07 9.47 15.95
C LYS A 166 -31.13 10.64 16.18
N ASP A 167 -29.80 10.40 16.24
CA ASP A 167 -28.85 11.51 16.33
C ASP A 167 -28.61 12.08 14.92
N PRO A 168 -29.10 13.32 14.62
CA PRO A 168 -28.96 13.93 13.29
C PRO A 168 -27.49 14.28 12.93
N ALA A 169 -26.55 14.04 13.83
CA ALA A 169 -25.13 14.35 13.67
C ALA A 169 -24.34 13.17 13.10
N LEU A 170 -24.40 12.96 11.79
CA LEU A 170 -23.53 12.02 11.08
C LEU A 170 -22.06 12.48 11.15
N ARG A 171 -21.17 11.65 11.71
CA ARG A 171 -19.74 11.95 11.81
C ARG A 171 -18.94 11.15 10.78
N LEU A 172 -18.47 11.85 9.76
CA LEU A 172 -17.57 11.28 8.76
C LEU A 172 -16.11 11.47 9.20
N VAL A 173 -15.25 10.52 8.88
CA VAL A 173 -13.80 10.62 9.12
C VAL A 173 -13.02 10.27 7.87
N ALA A 174 -11.92 10.97 7.62
CA ALA A 174 -10.97 10.71 6.56
C ALA A 174 -9.53 10.75 7.11
N LEU A 175 -8.68 9.82 6.66
CA LEU A 175 -7.27 9.75 7.05
C LEU A 175 -6.36 9.99 5.86
N GLY A 176 -5.35 10.84 6.02
CA GLY A 176 -4.29 11.04 5.04
C GLY A 176 -3.76 12.47 5.01
N THR A 177 -2.61 12.64 4.38
CA THR A 177 -2.03 13.97 4.13
C THR A 177 -2.99 14.80 3.27
N VAL A 178 -3.24 16.06 3.66
CA VAL A 178 -4.09 16.98 2.90
C VAL A 178 -3.31 17.43 1.67
N GLU A 179 -3.60 16.79 0.54
CA GLU A 179 -2.97 17.01 -0.75
C GLU A 179 -3.97 16.79 -1.90
N PRO A 180 -3.82 17.40 -3.08
CA PRO A 180 -4.79 17.32 -4.18
C PRO A 180 -5.18 15.90 -4.59
N ARG A 181 -4.26 14.94 -4.51
CA ARG A 181 -4.55 13.54 -4.83
C ARG A 181 -5.63 12.93 -3.92
N LYS A 182 -5.67 13.33 -2.65
CA LYS A 182 -6.66 12.84 -1.67
C LYS A 182 -8.05 13.45 -1.87
N ASN A 183 -8.15 14.58 -2.57
CA ASN A 183 -9.41 15.20 -2.98
C ASN A 183 -10.41 15.41 -1.83
N PHE A 184 -9.93 15.81 -0.65
CA PHE A 184 -10.81 16.05 0.51
C PHE A 184 -11.81 17.19 0.28
N VAL A 185 -11.55 18.04 -0.71
CA VAL A 185 -12.52 19.06 -1.15
C VAL A 185 -13.80 18.41 -1.68
N ALA A 186 -13.70 17.27 -2.38
CA ALA A 186 -14.90 16.52 -2.78
C ALA A 186 -15.65 15.94 -1.57
N ALA A 187 -14.93 15.44 -0.56
CA ALA A 187 -15.55 14.98 0.69
C ALA A 187 -16.31 16.11 1.41
N ALA A 188 -15.75 17.33 1.45
CA ALA A 188 -16.41 18.51 2.00
C ALA A 188 -17.68 18.91 1.20
N LYS A 189 -17.65 18.80 -0.12
CA LYS A 189 -18.84 19.03 -0.97
C LYS A 189 -19.93 17.97 -0.73
N ILE A 190 -19.55 16.70 -0.56
CA ILE A 190 -20.47 15.62 -0.21
C ILE A 190 -21.09 15.87 1.18
N LEU A 191 -20.28 16.33 2.16
CA LEU A 191 -20.76 16.72 3.47
C LEU A 191 -21.83 17.82 3.37
N ALA A 192 -21.58 18.86 2.57
CA ALA A 192 -22.56 19.94 2.33
C ALA A 192 -23.87 19.39 1.74
N ALA A 193 -23.79 18.53 0.73
CA ALA A 193 -24.96 17.89 0.12
C ALA A 193 -25.71 16.95 1.09
N LEU A 194 -25.03 16.28 2.02
CA LEU A 194 -25.66 15.50 3.09
C LEU A 194 -26.44 16.41 4.06
N ARG A 195 -25.87 17.55 4.43
CA ARG A 195 -26.56 18.54 5.29
C ARG A 195 -27.84 19.05 4.67
N GLU A 196 -27.86 19.35 3.38
CA GLU A 196 -29.05 19.73 2.62
C GLU A 196 -30.11 18.63 2.57
N ARG A 197 -29.76 17.37 2.84
CA ARG A 197 -30.65 16.19 2.85
C ARG A 197 -31.12 15.78 4.24
N GLY A 198 -30.99 16.62 5.24
CA GLY A 198 -31.50 16.39 6.59
C GLY A 198 -30.44 15.90 7.61
N PHE A 199 -29.15 15.79 7.21
CA PHE A 199 -28.03 15.55 8.14
C PHE A 199 -27.40 16.89 8.58
N GLU A 200 -28.23 17.84 9.05
CA GLU A 200 -27.81 19.22 9.33
C GLU A 200 -26.61 19.32 10.27
N GLY A 201 -26.52 18.41 11.26
CA GLY A 201 -25.41 18.30 12.21
C GLY A 201 -24.20 17.51 11.71
N ALA A 202 -24.20 17.07 10.45
CA ALA A 202 -23.09 16.24 9.93
C ALA A 202 -21.74 16.97 9.99
N THR A 203 -20.67 16.22 10.32
CA THR A 203 -19.28 16.71 10.39
C THR A 203 -18.33 15.80 9.60
N LEU A 204 -17.19 16.36 9.23
CA LEU A 204 -16.10 15.64 8.57
C LEU A 204 -14.78 15.90 9.32
N ASP A 205 -14.30 14.89 10.01
CA ASP A 205 -12.99 14.89 10.68
C ASP A 205 -11.90 14.46 9.69
N ILE A 206 -10.92 15.33 9.41
CA ILE A 206 -9.78 15.02 8.55
C ILE A 206 -8.53 14.93 9.42
N VAL A 207 -7.94 13.73 9.48
CA VAL A 207 -6.73 13.45 10.27
C VAL A 207 -5.56 13.20 9.35
N GLY A 208 -4.54 14.07 9.42
CA GLY A 208 -3.33 13.96 8.63
C GLY A 208 -2.58 15.28 8.54
N ARG A 209 -1.33 15.19 8.11
CA ARG A 209 -0.48 16.39 7.96
C ARG A 209 -1.01 17.27 6.82
N ARG A 210 -0.75 18.56 6.92
CA ARG A 210 -0.83 19.47 5.79
C ARG A 210 0.28 19.09 4.80
N GLY A 211 -0.13 18.74 3.59
CA GLY A 211 0.75 18.42 2.48
C GLY A 211 1.00 19.60 1.56
N TRP A 212 1.02 19.35 0.27
CA TRP A 212 1.20 20.35 -0.77
C TRP A 212 -0.14 20.73 -1.42
N GLY A 213 -0.16 21.84 -2.14
CA GLY A 213 -1.40 22.40 -2.72
C GLY A 213 -2.12 23.32 -1.74
N ASP A 214 -3.27 23.84 -2.18
CA ASP A 214 -4.07 24.83 -1.45
C ASP A 214 -5.37 24.28 -0.87
N ASP A 215 -5.63 22.98 -1.00
CA ASP A 215 -6.86 22.32 -0.55
C ASP A 215 -7.18 22.59 0.92
N TRP A 216 -6.15 22.62 1.77
CA TRP A 216 -6.34 22.90 3.20
C TRP A 216 -6.96 24.27 3.46
N ARG A 217 -6.68 25.31 2.66
CA ARG A 217 -7.28 26.65 2.79
C ARG A 217 -8.76 26.61 2.46
N ILE A 218 -9.15 25.82 1.45
CA ILE A 218 -10.55 25.62 1.09
C ILE A 218 -11.26 24.90 2.24
N LEU A 219 -10.65 23.82 2.75
CA LEU A 219 -11.23 22.99 3.82
C LEU A 219 -11.39 23.75 5.13
N GLU A 220 -10.49 24.66 5.49
CA GLU A 220 -10.62 25.53 6.69
C GLU A 220 -11.86 26.41 6.66
N THR A 221 -12.39 26.75 5.46
CA THR A 221 -13.58 27.57 5.31
C THR A 221 -14.87 26.76 5.14
N CYS A 222 -14.79 25.44 5.02
CA CYS A 222 -15.95 24.58 4.80
C CYS A 222 -16.71 24.32 6.12
N PRO A 223 -18.01 24.63 6.22
CA PRO A 223 -18.79 24.37 7.43
C PRO A 223 -18.84 22.88 7.79
N GLY A 224 -18.51 22.56 9.04
CA GLY A 224 -18.53 21.19 9.56
C GLY A 224 -17.30 20.36 9.25
N VAL A 225 -16.31 20.90 8.56
CA VAL A 225 -14.99 20.26 8.38
C VAL A 225 -14.08 20.60 9.57
N ILE A 226 -13.43 19.59 10.12
CA ILE A 226 -12.50 19.70 11.26
C ILE A 226 -11.16 19.13 10.83
N LEU A 227 -10.15 19.98 10.74
CA LEU A 227 -8.78 19.59 10.39
C LEU A 227 -7.97 19.33 11.67
N HIS A 228 -7.66 18.07 11.96
CA HIS A 228 -6.93 17.67 13.17
C HIS A 228 -5.40 17.78 13.05
N GLY A 229 -4.87 17.89 11.84
CA GLY A 229 -3.43 17.74 11.62
C GLY A 229 -2.96 16.31 11.89
N TYR A 230 -1.64 16.14 12.08
CA TYR A 230 -1.09 14.85 12.49
C TYR A 230 -1.50 14.51 13.92
N GLN A 231 -2.00 13.30 14.14
CA GLN A 231 -2.39 12.82 15.47
C GLN A 231 -1.65 11.51 15.82
N PRO A 232 -1.34 11.28 17.10
CA PRO A 232 -0.82 9.99 17.55
C PRO A 232 -1.89 8.91 17.46
N ALA A 233 -1.47 7.63 17.47
CA ALA A 233 -2.34 6.48 17.24
C ALA A 233 -3.54 6.42 18.21
N GLU A 234 -3.35 6.79 19.47
CA GLU A 234 -4.40 6.81 20.51
C GLU A 234 -5.50 7.83 20.16
N ARG A 235 -5.10 8.99 19.63
CA ARG A 235 -6.08 10.01 19.22
C ARG A 235 -6.79 9.62 17.94
N VAL A 236 -6.08 8.99 16.99
CA VAL A 236 -6.70 8.43 15.77
C VAL A 236 -7.72 7.34 16.15
N ASN A 237 -7.39 6.47 17.12
CA ASN A 237 -8.34 5.50 17.65
C ASN A 237 -9.62 6.17 18.13
N GLN A 238 -9.53 7.19 19.00
CA GLN A 238 -10.69 7.89 19.53
C GLN A 238 -11.56 8.50 18.42
N ILE A 239 -10.94 9.19 17.46
CA ILE A 239 -11.66 9.82 16.34
C ILE A 239 -12.36 8.76 15.48
N LEU A 240 -11.69 7.64 15.17
CA LEU A 240 -12.28 6.52 14.44
C LEU A 240 -13.40 5.84 15.22
N GLN A 241 -13.27 5.69 16.53
CA GLN A 241 -14.31 5.15 17.40
C GLN A 241 -15.54 6.07 17.49
N ASP A 242 -15.35 7.37 17.40
CA ASP A 242 -16.44 8.36 17.45
C ASP A 242 -17.11 8.59 16.10
N ALA A 243 -16.51 8.21 14.99
CA ALA A 243 -17.07 8.39 13.65
C ALA A 243 -18.19 7.39 13.33
N ASP A 244 -19.09 7.72 12.43
CA ASP A 244 -20.16 6.85 11.93
C ASP A 244 -19.80 6.17 10.60
N ALA A 245 -18.96 6.82 9.76
CA ALA A 245 -18.46 6.26 8.52
C ALA A 245 -17.08 6.82 8.17
N PHE A 246 -16.29 6.03 7.47
CA PHE A 246 -15.03 6.47 6.89
C PHE A 246 -15.26 6.88 5.43
N ILE A 247 -14.76 8.05 5.03
CA ILE A 247 -14.86 8.51 3.65
C ILE A 247 -13.50 8.69 3.00
N CYS A 248 -13.33 8.13 1.82
CA CYS A 248 -12.21 8.34 0.92
C CYS A 248 -12.73 8.95 -0.38
N THR A 249 -12.08 10.00 -0.86
CA THR A 249 -12.43 10.64 -2.13
C THR A 249 -11.23 10.77 -3.06
N SER A 250 -10.16 10.01 -2.77
CA SER A 250 -8.91 10.06 -3.52
C SER A 250 -9.12 9.84 -5.01
N HIS A 251 -8.44 10.62 -5.83
CA HIS A 251 -8.40 10.41 -7.28
C HIS A 251 -7.64 9.16 -7.69
N GLU A 252 -6.64 8.77 -6.90
CA GLU A 252 -5.80 7.61 -7.18
C GLU A 252 -5.20 7.07 -5.87
N GLU A 253 -5.26 5.76 -5.71
CA GLU A 253 -4.61 5.02 -4.62
C GLU A 253 -3.84 3.83 -5.19
N GLY A 254 -2.73 3.50 -4.54
CA GLY A 254 -2.04 2.24 -4.83
C GLY A 254 -2.71 1.06 -4.13
N LEU A 255 -3.26 1.31 -2.93
CA LEU A 255 -3.95 0.30 -2.14
C LEU A 255 -5.03 0.90 -1.22
N GLY A 256 -4.70 1.94 -0.44
CA GLY A 256 -5.66 2.50 0.51
C GLY A 256 -5.76 1.70 1.82
N LEU A 257 -4.64 1.33 2.45
CA LEU A 257 -4.62 0.63 3.74
C LEU A 257 -5.57 1.22 4.80
N PRO A 258 -5.71 2.56 4.95
CA PRO A 258 -6.63 3.14 5.92
C PRO A 258 -8.08 2.70 5.77
N LEU A 259 -8.53 2.34 4.56
CA LEU A 259 -9.89 1.85 4.33
C LEU A 259 -10.11 0.49 5.02
N LEU A 260 -9.16 -0.42 4.88
CA LEU A 260 -9.19 -1.72 5.55
C LEU A 260 -9.01 -1.59 7.07
N GLU A 261 -8.14 -0.68 7.52
CA GLU A 261 -7.91 -0.43 8.93
C GLU A 261 -9.16 0.12 9.63
N ALA A 262 -9.90 1.02 8.99
CA ALA A 262 -11.15 1.55 9.52
C ALA A 262 -12.25 0.48 9.66
N GLN A 263 -12.19 -0.61 8.88
CA GLN A 263 -13.13 -1.73 9.03
C GLN A 263 -12.99 -2.47 10.37
N TYR A 264 -11.81 -2.42 11.03
CA TYR A 264 -11.67 -2.94 12.39
C TYR A 264 -12.53 -2.21 13.42
N ALA A 265 -12.86 -0.95 13.15
CA ALA A 265 -13.83 -0.20 13.95
C ALA A 265 -15.29 -0.50 13.58
N GLY A 266 -15.55 -1.39 12.63
CA GLY A 266 -16.88 -1.66 12.09
C GLY A 266 -17.46 -0.49 11.28
N LEU A 267 -16.63 0.44 10.81
CA LEU A 267 -17.08 1.58 10.00
C LEU A 267 -17.51 1.15 8.60
N PRO A 268 -18.66 1.63 8.10
CA PRO A 268 -18.91 1.69 6.68
C PRO A 268 -17.82 2.49 5.98
N ILE A 269 -17.34 1.98 4.86
CA ILE A 269 -16.32 2.65 4.06
C ILE A 269 -16.96 3.22 2.80
N ILE A 270 -16.94 4.55 2.68
CA ILE A 270 -17.40 5.30 1.51
C ILE A 270 -16.18 5.56 0.62
N ALA A 271 -16.20 5.12 -0.63
CA ALA A 271 -15.07 5.27 -1.55
C ALA A 271 -15.54 5.47 -3.00
N PRO A 272 -14.70 6.04 -3.89
CA PRO A 272 -14.97 6.13 -5.31
C PRO A 272 -15.23 4.76 -5.95
N ASP A 273 -16.07 4.74 -7.00
CA ASP A 273 -16.39 3.54 -7.76
C ASP A 273 -15.30 3.22 -8.81
N ASP A 274 -14.08 2.99 -8.34
CA ASP A 274 -12.91 2.67 -9.16
C ASP A 274 -12.37 1.27 -8.84
N ALA A 275 -11.62 0.71 -9.79
CA ALA A 275 -11.11 -0.67 -9.73
C ALA A 275 -10.36 -0.98 -8.44
N ILE A 276 -9.49 -0.08 -7.98
CA ILE A 276 -8.73 -0.27 -6.75
C ILE A 276 -9.61 -0.36 -5.51
N PHE A 277 -10.63 0.50 -5.39
CA PHE A 277 -11.54 0.49 -4.25
C PHE A 277 -12.45 -0.72 -4.26
N ARG A 278 -12.87 -1.16 -5.46
CA ARG A 278 -13.61 -2.41 -5.64
C ARG A 278 -12.78 -3.63 -5.26
N GLU A 279 -11.50 -3.68 -5.63
CA GLU A 279 -10.58 -4.75 -5.22
C GLU A 279 -10.42 -4.81 -3.70
N VAL A 280 -10.19 -3.66 -3.06
CA VAL A 280 -9.88 -3.56 -1.63
C VAL A 280 -11.10 -3.83 -0.76
N LEU A 281 -12.24 -3.27 -1.12
CA LEU A 281 -13.47 -3.29 -0.30
C LEU A 281 -14.45 -4.40 -0.67
N ASP A 282 -14.34 -4.95 -1.88
CA ASP A 282 -15.29 -5.92 -2.42
C ASP A 282 -16.74 -5.44 -2.23
N GLN A 283 -17.58 -6.20 -1.52
CA GLN A 283 -18.96 -5.84 -1.23
C GLN A 283 -19.15 -5.05 0.08
N SER A 284 -18.06 -4.74 0.80
CA SER A 284 -18.11 -4.03 2.08
C SER A 284 -18.11 -2.50 1.94
N GLY A 285 -17.93 -1.95 0.72
CA GLY A 285 -17.88 -0.52 0.44
C GLY A 285 -19.23 0.09 0.04
N ILE A 286 -19.39 1.39 0.33
CA ILE A 286 -20.39 2.25 -0.29
C ILE A 286 -19.67 3.00 -1.42
N PHE A 287 -19.93 2.59 -2.66
CA PHE A 287 -19.26 3.17 -3.82
C PHE A 287 -20.01 4.39 -4.34
N ILE A 288 -19.27 5.49 -4.52
CA ILE A 288 -19.80 6.81 -4.87
C ILE A 288 -19.12 7.40 -6.10
N ASN A 289 -19.73 8.43 -6.68
CA ASN A 289 -19.09 9.28 -7.68
C ASN A 289 -18.60 10.58 -7.02
N SER A 290 -17.31 10.68 -6.72
CA SER A 290 -16.73 11.87 -6.06
C SER A 290 -16.87 13.18 -6.87
N ILE A 291 -17.19 13.10 -8.17
CA ILE A 291 -17.41 14.26 -9.05
C ILE A 291 -18.86 14.79 -8.90
N ASP A 292 -19.80 13.95 -8.46
CA ASP A 292 -21.21 14.31 -8.22
C ASP A 292 -21.56 14.20 -6.72
N PRO A 293 -21.39 15.30 -5.96
CA PRO A 293 -21.68 15.31 -4.53
C PRO A 293 -23.15 15.01 -4.19
N ALA A 294 -24.09 15.45 -5.02
CA ALA A 294 -25.53 15.27 -4.77
C ALA A 294 -25.93 13.80 -4.92
N SER A 295 -25.50 13.12 -5.98
CA SER A 295 -25.71 11.68 -6.18
C SER A 295 -25.00 10.87 -5.09
N SER A 296 -23.78 11.24 -4.72
CA SER A 296 -23.02 10.60 -3.65
C SER A 296 -23.71 10.71 -2.30
N ALA A 297 -24.23 11.89 -1.94
CA ALA A 297 -24.98 12.11 -0.72
C ALA A 297 -26.28 11.28 -0.67
N SER A 298 -26.99 11.15 -1.81
CA SER A 298 -28.20 10.30 -1.91
C SER A 298 -27.86 8.85 -1.62
N ARG A 299 -26.80 8.33 -2.25
CA ARG A 299 -26.36 6.94 -2.08
C ARG A 299 -25.87 6.63 -0.66
N ILE A 300 -25.19 7.58 -0.03
CA ILE A 300 -24.78 7.46 1.37
C ILE A 300 -26.00 7.44 2.28
N ALA A 301 -26.93 8.39 2.11
CA ALA A 301 -28.15 8.46 2.90
C ALA A 301 -28.98 7.17 2.78
N GLU A 302 -29.15 6.64 1.58
CA GLU A 302 -29.83 5.37 1.32
C GLU A 302 -29.13 4.20 2.05
N ALA A 303 -27.81 4.08 1.94
CA ALA A 303 -27.05 3.02 2.58
C ALA A 303 -27.11 3.06 4.12
N LEU A 304 -27.28 4.25 4.70
CA LEU A 304 -27.37 4.46 6.15
C LEU A 304 -28.82 4.55 6.67
N SER A 305 -29.84 4.37 5.82
CA SER A 305 -31.26 4.48 6.21
C SER A 305 -31.82 3.19 6.82
N ALA A 306 -31.24 2.04 6.53
CA ALA A 306 -31.69 0.75 7.07
C ALA A 306 -31.51 0.69 8.59
N SER A 307 -32.47 0.14 9.34
CA SER A 307 -32.40 0.07 10.81
C SER A 307 -31.18 -0.66 11.36
N GLU A 308 -30.68 -1.65 10.62
CA GLU A 308 -29.52 -2.52 11.00
C GLU A 308 -28.28 -2.25 10.14
N TRP A 309 -28.14 -1.08 9.56
CA TRP A 309 -27.04 -0.80 8.66
C TRP A 309 -25.66 -0.99 9.34
N ARG A 310 -25.56 -0.63 10.63
CA ARG A 310 -24.28 -0.77 11.37
C ARG A 310 -23.86 -2.23 11.47
N ASP A 311 -24.75 -3.12 11.89
CA ASP A 311 -24.45 -4.55 12.05
C ASP A 311 -24.11 -5.18 10.68
N SER A 312 -24.83 -4.80 9.63
CA SER A 312 -24.55 -5.22 8.27
C SER A 312 -23.15 -4.79 7.79
N PHE A 313 -22.72 -3.56 8.08
CA PHE A 313 -21.36 -3.10 7.71
C PHE A 313 -20.28 -3.72 8.57
N VAL A 314 -20.51 -3.95 9.87
CA VAL A 314 -19.60 -4.70 10.74
C VAL A 314 -19.37 -6.11 10.18
N ALA A 315 -20.44 -6.83 9.84
CA ALA A 315 -20.36 -8.19 9.29
C ALA A 315 -19.59 -8.22 7.97
N ARG A 316 -19.96 -7.33 7.02
CA ARG A 316 -19.28 -7.24 5.70
C ARG A 316 -17.84 -6.81 5.82
N GLY A 317 -17.52 -5.86 6.70
CA GLY A 317 -16.15 -5.44 6.98
C GLY A 317 -15.29 -6.57 7.54
N THR A 318 -15.80 -7.33 8.51
CA THR A 318 -15.13 -8.49 9.10
C THR A 318 -14.85 -9.57 8.04
N GLN A 319 -15.85 -9.87 7.21
CA GLN A 319 -15.68 -10.82 6.10
C GLN A 319 -14.63 -10.35 5.11
N ASN A 320 -14.63 -9.06 4.77
CA ASN A 320 -13.65 -8.48 3.85
C ASN A 320 -12.22 -8.51 4.43
N LEU A 321 -12.04 -8.19 5.71
CA LEU A 321 -10.74 -8.29 6.39
C LEU A 321 -10.20 -9.72 6.36
N THR A 322 -11.05 -10.71 6.59
CA THR A 322 -10.70 -12.13 6.49
C THR A 322 -10.28 -12.50 5.06
N ARG A 323 -11.09 -12.12 4.07
CA ARG A 323 -10.79 -12.32 2.64
C ARG A 323 -9.44 -11.69 2.26
N TRP A 324 -9.23 -10.42 2.62
CA TRP A 324 -8.01 -9.69 2.29
C TRP A 324 -6.76 -10.36 2.88
N ASN A 325 -6.80 -10.71 4.15
CA ASN A 325 -5.67 -11.35 4.83
C ASN A 325 -5.38 -12.76 4.28
N ALA A 326 -6.40 -13.50 3.83
CA ALA A 326 -6.20 -14.76 3.14
C ALA A 326 -5.50 -14.58 1.79
N LEU A 327 -5.89 -13.56 1.00
CA LEU A 327 -5.20 -13.19 -0.24
C LEU A 327 -3.75 -12.79 0.02
N ALA A 328 -3.50 -11.96 1.02
CA ALA A 328 -2.14 -11.53 1.40
C ALA A 328 -1.25 -12.72 1.81
N ALA A 329 -1.80 -13.69 2.55
CA ALA A 329 -1.09 -14.91 2.94
C ALA A 329 -0.74 -15.79 1.71
N SER A 330 -1.68 -15.93 0.76
CA SER A 330 -1.44 -16.65 -0.50
C SER A 330 -0.36 -15.97 -1.33
N ASP A 331 -0.43 -14.64 -1.49
CA ASP A 331 0.57 -13.87 -2.23
C ASP A 331 1.96 -14.00 -1.59
N ARG A 332 2.05 -13.94 -0.25
CA ARG A 332 3.30 -14.15 0.48
C ARG A 332 3.94 -15.49 0.14
N ASN A 333 3.16 -16.58 0.14
CA ASN A 333 3.66 -17.91 -0.19
C ASN A 333 4.16 -17.98 -1.65
N ALA A 334 3.43 -17.37 -2.58
CA ALA A 334 3.83 -17.29 -3.99
C ALA A 334 5.17 -16.54 -4.15
N VAL A 335 5.33 -15.40 -3.48
CA VAL A 335 6.56 -14.59 -3.50
C VAL A 335 7.74 -15.36 -2.91
N ILE A 336 7.58 -16.01 -1.76
CA ILE A 336 8.64 -16.82 -1.13
C ILE A 336 9.09 -17.94 -2.09
N ASN A 337 8.14 -18.66 -2.70
CA ASN A 337 8.44 -19.72 -3.66
C ASN A 337 9.16 -19.20 -4.89
N LEU A 338 8.71 -18.07 -5.45
CA LEU A 338 9.34 -17.45 -6.62
C LEU A 338 10.79 -17.02 -6.30
N VAL A 339 11.01 -16.33 -5.18
CA VAL A 339 12.36 -15.92 -4.77
C VAL A 339 13.25 -17.12 -4.52
N ALA A 340 12.75 -18.17 -3.87
CA ALA A 340 13.48 -19.42 -3.65
C ALA A 340 13.83 -20.12 -4.98
N GLN A 341 12.92 -20.13 -5.95
CA GLN A 341 13.16 -20.70 -7.29
C GLN A 341 14.26 -19.94 -8.04
N ILE A 342 14.17 -18.60 -8.10
CA ILE A 342 15.20 -17.75 -8.71
C ILE A 342 16.55 -18.00 -8.03
N ALA A 343 16.52 -18.21 -6.70
CA ALA A 343 17.66 -18.55 -5.90
C ALA A 343 18.35 -19.85 -6.37
N ARG A 344 17.59 -20.92 -6.49
CA ARG A 344 18.11 -22.26 -6.88
C ARG A 344 18.68 -22.28 -8.30
N GLN A 345 18.01 -21.64 -9.25
CA GLN A 345 18.44 -21.61 -10.65
C GLN A 345 19.83 -20.97 -10.86
N ARG A 346 20.34 -20.23 -9.88
CA ARG A 346 21.59 -19.47 -9.95
C ARG A 346 22.69 -20.00 -9.05
N THR A 347 22.44 -21.07 -8.29
CA THR A 347 23.47 -21.77 -7.55
C THR A 347 24.20 -22.69 -8.55
N PRO A 348 25.53 -22.54 -8.78
CA PRO A 348 26.27 -23.48 -9.62
C PRO A 348 26.09 -24.88 -9.03
N MET A 349 25.71 -25.84 -9.87
CA MET A 349 25.76 -27.25 -9.45
C MET A 349 27.22 -27.56 -9.11
N THR A 350 27.50 -27.82 -7.84
CA THR A 350 28.79 -28.41 -7.43
C THR A 350 28.89 -29.72 -8.19
N PRO A 351 29.95 -29.94 -9.02
CA PRO A 351 30.10 -31.23 -9.67
C PRO A 351 30.19 -32.30 -8.59
N VAL A 352 29.33 -33.31 -8.69
CA VAL A 352 29.42 -34.52 -7.86
C VAL A 352 30.83 -35.09 -8.11
N PRO A 353 31.67 -35.29 -7.08
CA PRO A 353 32.95 -35.90 -7.28
C PRO A 353 32.74 -37.26 -7.93
N ALA A 354 33.35 -37.48 -9.09
CA ALA A 354 33.34 -38.78 -9.74
C ALA A 354 33.89 -39.80 -8.74
N GLN A 355 33.08 -40.78 -8.36
CA GLN A 355 33.55 -41.91 -7.61
C GLN A 355 34.63 -42.58 -8.48
N LEU A 356 35.91 -42.36 -8.12
CA LEU A 356 37.01 -43.16 -8.63
C LEU A 356 36.77 -44.61 -8.23
N GLY A 357 36.30 -45.40 -9.19
CA GLY A 357 36.22 -46.85 -9.05
C GLY A 357 37.60 -47.39 -8.65
N ARG A 358 37.70 -47.94 -7.47
CA ARG A 358 38.87 -48.78 -7.08
C ARG A 358 38.80 -50.04 -7.94
N ASP A 359 39.61 -50.06 -8.98
CA ASP A 359 39.97 -51.29 -9.69
C ASP A 359 40.86 -52.12 -8.73
N ASP A 360 40.26 -53.11 -8.14
CA ASP A 360 40.96 -54.15 -7.36
C ASP A 360 41.55 -55.13 -8.37
N ARG A 361 42.79 -54.87 -8.80
CA ARG A 361 43.61 -55.91 -9.45
C ARG A 361 44.61 -56.46 -8.44
N SER A 362 44.18 -57.53 -7.79
CA SER A 362 45.09 -58.50 -7.18
C SER A 362 46.04 -59.10 -8.23
N ILE A 363 47.28 -58.84 -8.13
CA ILE A 363 48.34 -59.63 -8.78
C ILE A 363 49.07 -60.42 -7.69
N THR A 364 48.84 -61.74 -7.74
CA THR A 364 49.61 -62.77 -7.04
C THR A 364 50.91 -62.93 -7.76
N PHE A 365 52.03 -62.82 -7.04
CA PHE A 365 53.23 -63.64 -7.09
C PHE A 365 53.98 -63.50 -5.79
#